data_09a36d6b9ea0d935496a0c704259d94e
#
_entry.id   09a36d6b9ea0d935496a0c704259d94e
#
_cell.length_a   1.000
_cell.length_b   1.000
_cell.length_c   1.000
_cell.angle_alpha   90.00
_cell.angle_beta   90.00
_cell.angle_gamma   90.00
#
_symmetry.space_group_name_H-M   'P 1'
#
loop_
_entity.id
_entity.type
_entity.pdbx_description
1 polymer ?
#
loop_
_entity_poly.entity_id
_entity_poly.type
_entity_poly.pdbx_seq_one_letter_code
_entity_poly.pdbx_strand_id
1 'polypeptide(L)'
;MTNLNNLAFAFIGGEHQVLHLAPVAAELSLRHPDIKICCICADDRTAAALRAVATAMKARAMIVTRIAWPWGARIAACVTGKRSAAKGPLLARIRWLARNAQAIIVPERTSAALRWLGWRRPLVHFRHGAGDRAPSSEARLQAFDAIFVPGQKDIERAVARGIDRRRLSAVGYVKMDYLRALPAGPQLFDNHRPTILYNPHFDPALSSIGIARDVIARFREQRRYNLIFAPHVRAFENLDEAARAEWLELAVAGQIVVDLDSPRLFDMSYTRSADLYLGDMSSQLYEFIARPRPVAFVNAHDVSWQDNPRYAGWHLGEVASGAEDVLAAVDRAFERHPEMVQTQAEAVAFAFGGFNGAIRRASHQLLDTLQSL
;
A
#
# COMPACT_ATOMS: atom_id res chain seq x y z
N MET A 1 1.10 35.97 0.41
CA MET A 1 1.44 34.57 0.70
C MET A 1 0.70 34.15 1.96
N THR A 2 -0.16 33.16 1.88
CA THR A 2 -0.91 32.66 3.04
C THR A 2 0.08 32.04 4.01
N ASN A 3 0.20 32.53 5.23
CA ASN A 3 1.09 31.95 6.23
C ASN A 3 0.50 30.63 6.72
N LEU A 4 1.07 29.51 6.28
CA LEU A 4 0.64 28.18 6.71
C LEU A 4 1.13 27.90 8.12
N ASN A 5 0.19 27.65 9.04
CA ASN A 5 0.51 27.39 10.45
C ASN A 5 -0.17 26.15 11.05
N ASN A 6 -1.10 25.50 10.33
CA ASN A 6 -1.79 24.31 10.83
C ASN A 6 -2.28 23.40 9.68
N LEU A 7 -1.77 22.18 9.63
CA LEU A 7 -2.15 21.18 8.64
C LEU A 7 -2.65 19.88 9.32
N ALA A 8 -3.73 19.32 8.78
CA ALA A 8 -4.29 18.07 9.25
C ALA A 8 -4.05 16.94 8.24
N PHE A 9 -3.48 15.83 8.70
CA PHE A 9 -3.29 14.59 7.96
C PHE A 9 -4.26 13.55 8.51
N ALA A 10 -5.17 13.02 7.67
CA ALA A 10 -6.20 12.12 8.18
C ALA A 10 -6.07 10.71 7.57
N PHE A 11 -6.03 9.70 8.45
CA PHE A 11 -5.82 8.28 8.15
C PHE A 11 -7.01 7.47 8.63
N ILE A 12 -7.97 7.19 7.75
CA ILE A 12 -9.18 6.41 8.08
C ILE A 12 -9.27 5.08 7.32
N GLY A 13 -8.32 4.82 6.43
CA GLY A 13 -8.26 3.61 5.64
C GLY A 13 -7.56 2.44 6.32
N GLY A 14 -6.85 2.70 7.44
CA GLY A 14 -6.10 1.70 8.19
C GLY A 14 -4.58 1.84 8.07
N GLU A 15 -3.89 0.99 8.81
CA GLU A 15 -2.44 1.00 9.00
C GLU A 15 -1.64 0.93 7.69
N HIS A 16 -2.12 0.16 6.69
CA HIS A 16 -1.44 -0.01 5.41
C HIS A 16 -1.23 1.30 4.62
N GLN A 17 -1.94 2.37 4.98
CA GLN A 17 -1.82 3.68 4.31
C GLN A 17 -0.79 4.60 4.98
N VAL A 18 -0.35 4.28 6.21
CA VAL A 18 0.50 5.15 7.01
C VAL A 18 1.82 5.46 6.30
N LEU A 19 2.51 4.44 5.79
CA LEU A 19 3.83 4.62 5.17
C LEU A 19 3.80 5.41 3.84
N HIS A 20 2.63 5.62 3.25
CA HIS A 20 2.49 6.40 2.03
C HIS A 20 2.42 7.92 2.27
N LEU A 21 2.08 8.37 3.49
CA LEU A 21 1.84 9.78 3.77
C LEU A 21 2.47 10.26 5.09
N ALA A 22 2.53 9.44 6.13
CA ALA A 22 3.07 9.85 7.43
C ALA A 22 4.54 10.33 7.37
N PRO A 23 5.43 9.76 6.52
CA PRO A 23 6.78 10.30 6.38
C PRO A 23 6.81 11.75 5.88
N VAL A 24 5.84 12.16 5.04
CA VAL A 24 5.69 13.56 4.60
C VAL A 24 5.27 14.46 5.76
N ALA A 25 4.32 14.01 6.58
CA ALA A 25 3.91 14.74 7.78
C ALA A 25 5.07 14.89 8.78
N ALA A 26 5.87 13.84 8.96
CA ALA A 26 7.06 13.84 9.81
C ALA A 26 8.13 14.81 9.29
N GLU A 27 8.44 14.78 8.00
CA GLU A 27 9.42 15.70 7.37
C GLU A 27 9.00 17.16 7.52
N LEU A 28 7.71 17.46 7.30
CA LEU A 28 7.17 18.83 7.50
C LEU A 28 7.31 19.26 8.97
N SER A 29 6.98 18.40 9.91
CA SER A 29 7.12 18.66 11.35
C SER A 29 8.57 18.96 11.76
N LEU A 30 9.55 18.37 11.08
CA LEU A 30 10.98 18.59 11.33
C LEU A 30 11.50 19.88 10.69
N ARG A 31 11.08 20.14 9.45
CA ARG A 31 11.62 21.25 8.65
C ARG A 31 10.92 22.56 8.88
N HIS A 32 9.67 22.52 9.31
CA HIS A 32 8.79 23.68 9.47
C HIS A 32 8.16 23.65 10.88
N PRO A 33 8.93 23.94 11.94
CA PRO A 33 8.45 23.87 13.32
C PRO A 33 7.33 24.85 13.61
N ASP A 34 7.18 25.91 12.80
CA ASP A 34 6.10 26.88 12.90
C ASP A 34 4.76 26.35 12.38
N ILE A 35 4.77 25.23 11.65
CA ILE A 35 3.56 24.60 11.13
C ILE A 35 3.16 23.46 12.09
N LYS A 36 2.02 23.60 12.72
CA LYS A 36 1.42 22.53 13.53
C LYS A 36 0.95 21.40 12.61
N ILE A 37 1.56 20.23 12.75
CA ILE A 37 1.21 19.01 12.02
C ILE A 37 0.40 18.09 12.91
N CYS A 38 -0.89 17.84 12.55
CA CYS A 38 -1.80 16.99 13.28
C CYS A 38 -2.18 15.78 12.42
N CYS A 39 -1.77 14.57 12.82
CA CYS A 39 -2.15 13.31 12.22
C CYS A 39 -3.36 12.73 12.97
N ILE A 40 -4.50 12.61 12.28
CA ILE A 40 -5.77 12.14 12.85
C ILE A 40 -6.02 10.72 12.34
N CYS A 41 -6.26 9.75 13.22
CA CYS A 41 -6.50 8.35 12.86
C CYS A 41 -7.70 7.74 13.58
N ALA A 42 -8.23 6.63 13.05
CA ALA A 42 -9.48 6.02 13.51
C ALA A 42 -9.29 4.84 14.47
N ASP A 43 -8.09 4.26 14.56
CA ASP A 43 -7.82 3.05 15.34
C ASP A 43 -6.43 3.06 15.98
N ASP A 44 -6.20 2.13 16.94
CA ASP A 44 -4.97 2.06 17.72
C ASP A 44 -3.78 1.55 16.91
N ARG A 45 -3.99 0.63 15.95
CA ARG A 45 -2.93 0.12 15.08
C ARG A 45 -2.38 1.24 14.19
N THR A 46 -3.26 2.01 13.57
CA THR A 46 -2.89 3.19 12.79
C THR A 46 -2.16 4.24 13.65
N ALA A 47 -2.63 4.48 14.89
CA ALA A 47 -1.96 5.41 15.82
C ALA A 47 -0.56 4.92 16.21
N ALA A 48 -0.39 3.63 16.46
CA ALA A 48 0.92 3.03 16.76
C ALA A 48 1.88 3.17 15.59
N ALA A 49 1.43 2.87 14.37
CA ALA A 49 2.22 3.01 13.14
C ALA A 49 2.65 4.47 12.89
N LEU A 50 1.76 5.44 13.10
CA LEU A 50 2.08 6.87 13.01
C LEU A 50 3.16 7.29 14.00
N ARG A 51 3.06 6.83 15.27
CA ARG A 51 4.08 7.09 16.29
C ARG A 51 5.41 6.42 15.96
N ALA A 52 5.39 5.21 15.39
CA ALA A 52 6.59 4.52 14.95
C ALA A 52 7.32 5.32 13.86
N VAL A 53 6.61 5.86 12.86
CA VAL A 53 7.18 6.75 11.84
C VAL A 53 7.76 8.02 12.48
N ALA A 54 7.01 8.67 13.39
CA ALA A 54 7.47 9.87 14.09
C ALA A 54 8.76 9.59 14.88
N THR A 55 8.85 8.45 15.55
CA THR A 55 10.04 8.04 16.32
C THR A 55 11.22 7.76 15.41
N ALA A 56 11.02 6.96 14.35
CA ALA A 56 12.08 6.60 13.40
C ALA A 56 12.67 7.84 12.70
N MET A 57 11.82 8.81 12.37
CA MET A 57 12.24 10.07 11.74
C MET A 57 12.61 11.16 12.76
N LYS A 58 12.51 10.93 14.07
CA LYS A 58 12.75 11.91 15.15
C LYS A 58 11.83 13.13 15.11
N ALA A 59 10.64 12.99 14.55
CA ALA A 59 9.65 14.05 14.35
C ALA A 59 8.78 14.27 15.61
N ARG A 60 9.38 14.72 16.71
CA ARG A 60 8.76 14.85 18.05
C ARG A 60 7.58 15.83 18.07
N ALA A 61 7.54 16.82 17.17
CA ALA A 61 6.49 17.82 17.10
C ALA A 61 5.25 17.34 16.31
N MET A 62 5.30 16.17 15.66
CA MET A 62 4.16 15.59 14.97
C MET A 62 3.12 15.08 15.98
N ILE A 63 1.92 15.68 15.98
CA ILE A 63 0.86 15.34 16.92
C ILE A 63 0.02 14.20 16.33
N VAL A 64 -0.13 13.10 17.08
CA VAL A 64 -0.99 11.98 16.70
C VAL A 64 -2.26 11.99 17.56
N THR A 65 -3.41 12.17 16.93
CA THR A 65 -4.73 12.21 17.57
C THR A 65 -5.57 11.01 17.12
N ARG A 66 -5.85 10.10 18.03
CA ARG A 66 -6.80 9.01 17.79
C ARG A 66 -8.22 9.51 18.02
N ILE A 67 -9.13 9.24 17.09
CA ILE A 67 -10.56 9.48 17.29
C ILE A 67 -11.19 8.25 17.93
N ALA A 68 -11.93 8.45 19.05
CA ALA A 68 -12.85 7.42 19.50
C ALA A 68 -13.97 7.27 18.45
N TRP A 69 -14.30 6.04 18.09
CA TRP A 69 -15.42 5.78 17.19
C TRP A 69 -16.70 6.33 17.80
N PRO A 70 -17.43 7.21 17.08
CA PRO A 70 -18.73 7.69 17.54
C PRO A 70 -19.64 6.50 17.84
N TRP A 71 -20.42 6.59 18.89
CA TRP A 71 -21.30 5.49 19.33
C TRP A 71 -22.21 4.95 18.21
N GLY A 72 -22.84 5.85 17.43
CA GLY A 72 -23.63 5.47 16.27
C GLY A 72 -22.86 4.75 15.15
N ALA A 73 -21.56 5.05 14.99
CA ALA A 73 -20.71 4.35 14.01
C ALA A 73 -20.38 2.91 14.46
N ARG A 74 -20.27 2.68 15.77
CA ARG A 74 -20.07 1.33 16.34
C ARG A 74 -21.30 0.47 16.12
N ILE A 75 -22.50 1.02 16.35
CA ILE A 75 -23.76 0.33 16.11
C ILE A 75 -23.93 0.02 14.60
N ALA A 76 -23.72 1.01 13.73
CA ALA A 76 -23.85 0.82 12.29
C ALA A 76 -22.89 -0.25 11.77
N ALA A 77 -21.65 -0.30 12.25
CA ALA A 77 -20.70 -1.34 11.90
C ALA A 77 -21.11 -2.72 12.43
N CYS A 78 -21.65 -2.78 13.63
CA CYS A 78 -22.14 -4.02 14.25
C CYS A 78 -23.37 -4.58 13.51
N VAL A 79 -24.35 -3.73 13.21
CA VAL A 79 -25.62 -4.14 12.54
C VAL A 79 -25.40 -4.51 11.08
N THR A 80 -24.50 -3.80 10.39
CA THR A 80 -24.29 -4.03 8.94
C THR A 80 -23.15 -5.01 8.63
N GLY A 81 -22.37 -5.41 9.63
CA GLY A 81 -21.13 -6.19 9.45
C GLY A 81 -20.07 -5.47 8.59
N LYS A 82 -20.30 -4.19 8.23
CA LYS A 82 -19.43 -3.42 7.31
C LYS A 82 -18.79 -2.22 8.00
N ARG A 83 -17.48 -2.26 8.21
CA ARG A 83 -16.70 -1.09 8.67
C ARG A 83 -16.87 0.14 7.77
N SER A 84 -17.22 -0.06 6.49
CA SER A 84 -17.47 1.04 5.55
C SER A 84 -18.67 1.92 5.93
N ALA A 85 -19.68 1.40 6.62
CA ALA A 85 -20.83 2.16 7.09
C ALA A 85 -20.47 3.21 8.15
N ALA A 86 -19.37 3.02 8.84
CA ALA A 86 -18.89 3.93 9.89
C ALA A 86 -18.09 5.13 9.36
N LYS A 87 -17.77 5.19 8.07
CA LYS A 87 -16.89 6.25 7.52
C LYS A 87 -17.51 7.64 7.57
N GLY A 88 -18.82 7.77 7.36
CA GLY A 88 -19.50 9.06 7.44
C GLY A 88 -19.33 9.77 8.79
N PRO A 89 -19.70 9.16 9.91
CA PRO A 89 -19.48 9.71 11.26
C PRO A 89 -18.00 10.00 11.58
N LEU A 90 -17.07 9.16 11.08
CA LEU A 90 -15.64 9.41 11.26
C LEU A 90 -15.20 10.67 10.50
N LEU A 91 -15.63 10.86 9.25
CA LEU A 91 -15.32 12.05 8.47
C LEU A 91 -15.91 13.32 9.09
N ALA A 92 -17.11 13.27 9.66
CA ALA A 92 -17.68 14.39 10.39
C ALA A 92 -16.82 14.75 11.62
N ARG A 93 -16.30 13.74 12.34
CA ARG A 93 -15.40 13.97 13.48
C ARG A 93 -14.05 14.53 13.02
N ILE A 94 -13.48 14.04 11.92
CA ILE A 94 -12.26 14.61 11.32
C ILE A 94 -12.46 16.07 10.97
N ARG A 95 -13.56 16.40 10.29
CA ARG A 95 -13.88 17.79 9.94
C ARG A 95 -13.93 18.69 11.19
N TRP A 96 -14.52 18.21 12.29
CA TRP A 96 -14.59 18.98 13.53
C TRP A 96 -13.19 19.16 14.16
N LEU A 97 -12.37 18.09 14.21
CA LEU A 97 -11.00 18.15 14.76
C LEU A 97 -10.10 19.05 13.89
N ALA A 98 -10.25 18.99 12.58
CA ALA A 98 -9.49 19.77 11.62
C ALA A 98 -10.06 21.19 11.39
N ARG A 99 -11.08 21.64 12.15
CA ARG A 99 -11.76 22.93 11.89
C ARG A 99 -10.84 24.15 11.84
N ASN A 100 -9.71 24.10 12.50
CA ASN A 100 -8.70 25.16 12.49
C ASN A 100 -7.55 24.88 11.50
N ALA A 101 -7.52 23.73 10.83
CA ALA A 101 -6.50 23.42 9.85
C ALA A 101 -6.75 24.18 8.54
N GLN A 102 -5.69 24.62 7.89
CA GLN A 102 -5.75 25.32 6.61
C GLN A 102 -5.95 24.36 5.44
N ALA A 103 -5.53 23.10 5.61
CA ALA A 103 -5.76 22.01 4.65
C ALA A 103 -5.96 20.68 5.35
N ILE A 104 -6.65 19.75 4.67
CA ILE A 104 -6.69 18.32 5.04
C ILE A 104 -5.99 17.53 3.95
N ILE A 105 -5.03 16.68 4.34
CA ILE A 105 -4.25 15.81 3.48
C ILE A 105 -4.60 14.36 3.79
N VAL A 106 -4.93 13.57 2.78
CA VAL A 106 -5.45 12.20 2.97
C VAL A 106 -4.88 11.19 1.98
N PRO A 107 -4.67 9.93 2.40
CA PRO A 107 -4.21 8.87 1.51
C PRO A 107 -5.35 8.10 0.82
N GLU A 108 -6.61 8.28 1.23
CA GLU A 108 -7.73 7.55 0.65
C GLU A 108 -8.78 8.46 -0.01
N ARG A 109 -9.45 7.91 -1.05
CA ARG A 109 -10.43 8.64 -1.87
C ARG A 109 -11.79 8.82 -1.20
N THR A 110 -12.09 8.03 -0.18
CA THR A 110 -13.37 8.15 0.56
C THR A 110 -13.48 9.48 1.29
N SER A 111 -12.38 10.11 1.61
CA SER A 111 -12.33 11.47 2.20
C SER A 111 -12.83 12.57 1.27
N ALA A 112 -13.07 12.30 -0.02
CA ALA A 112 -13.83 13.20 -0.91
C ALA A 112 -15.17 13.61 -0.31
N ALA A 113 -15.81 12.75 0.50
CA ALA A 113 -17.05 13.04 1.19
C ALA A 113 -16.95 14.19 2.21
N LEU A 114 -15.75 14.63 2.61
CA LEU A 114 -15.57 15.85 3.39
C LEU A 114 -16.17 17.10 2.69
N ARG A 115 -16.21 17.11 1.35
CA ARG A 115 -16.86 18.18 0.57
C ARG A 115 -18.37 18.23 0.84
N TRP A 116 -19.03 17.09 0.89
CA TRP A 116 -20.46 17.02 1.22
C TRP A 116 -20.73 17.40 2.68
N LEU A 117 -19.77 17.17 3.55
CA LEU A 117 -19.83 17.62 4.95
C LEU A 117 -19.48 19.11 5.11
N GLY A 118 -19.28 19.86 4.03
CA GLY A 118 -19.05 21.29 4.03
C GLY A 118 -17.60 21.74 4.25
N TRP A 119 -16.60 20.85 4.01
CA TRP A 119 -15.21 21.28 3.97
C TRP A 119 -14.92 22.11 2.71
N ARG A 120 -14.49 23.36 2.86
CA ARG A 120 -14.28 24.29 1.75
C ARG A 120 -12.82 24.69 1.53
N ARG A 121 -11.94 24.42 2.50
CA ARG A 121 -10.51 24.68 2.40
C ARG A 121 -9.82 23.59 1.56
N PRO A 122 -8.53 23.77 1.19
CA PRO A 122 -7.78 22.76 0.44
C PRO A 122 -7.94 21.34 0.98
N LEU A 123 -8.23 20.42 0.07
CA LEU A 123 -8.33 18.99 0.31
C LEU A 123 -7.38 18.28 -0.65
N VAL A 124 -6.32 17.70 -0.11
CA VAL A 124 -5.23 17.12 -0.90
C VAL A 124 -5.22 15.59 -0.77
N HIS A 125 -5.08 14.92 -1.90
CA HIS A 125 -4.99 13.47 -1.93
C HIS A 125 -3.57 13.01 -2.25
N PHE A 126 -3.01 12.11 -1.42
CA PHE A 126 -1.81 11.35 -1.72
C PHE A 126 -2.20 9.93 -2.12
N ARG A 127 -1.90 9.56 -3.37
CA ARG A 127 -2.20 8.23 -3.85
C ARG A 127 -1.35 7.18 -3.13
N HIS A 128 -1.98 6.14 -2.62
CA HIS A 128 -1.33 4.96 -2.06
C HIS A 128 -1.41 3.79 -3.06
N GLY A 129 -0.32 3.03 -3.18
CA GLY A 129 -0.19 1.90 -4.09
C GLY A 129 -0.03 2.31 -5.56
N ALA A 130 0.73 1.54 -6.32
CA ALA A 130 1.07 1.79 -7.73
C ALA A 130 0.61 0.64 -8.66
N GLY A 131 -0.40 -0.13 -8.24
CA GLY A 131 -0.91 -1.26 -9.01
C GLY A 131 -1.57 -0.85 -10.34
N ASP A 132 -1.72 -1.81 -11.25
CA ASP A 132 -2.29 -1.59 -12.58
C ASP A 132 -3.81 -1.48 -12.58
N ARG A 133 -4.46 -1.95 -11.52
CA ARG A 133 -5.91 -1.86 -11.37
C ARG A 133 -6.36 -0.42 -11.19
N ALA A 134 -7.31 0.01 -12.02
CA ALA A 134 -8.04 1.26 -11.86
C ALA A 134 -9.37 0.99 -11.14
N PRO A 135 -9.49 1.37 -9.86
CA PRO A 135 -10.75 1.15 -9.13
C PRO A 135 -11.87 2.06 -9.66
N SER A 136 -13.11 1.60 -9.61
CA SER A 136 -14.31 2.35 -10.01
C SER A 136 -14.51 3.70 -9.27
N SER A 137 -13.83 3.88 -8.13
CA SER A 137 -13.92 5.08 -7.31
C SER A 137 -12.99 6.23 -7.74
N GLU A 138 -12.33 6.16 -8.91
CA GLU A 138 -11.44 7.24 -9.39
C GLU A 138 -12.16 8.56 -9.67
N ALA A 139 -13.44 8.54 -10.05
CA ALA A 139 -14.25 9.75 -10.19
C ALA A 139 -14.26 10.64 -8.92
N ARG A 140 -14.06 10.06 -7.74
CA ARG A 140 -13.93 10.81 -6.48
C ARG A 140 -12.69 11.71 -6.42
N LEU A 141 -11.70 11.47 -7.26
CA LEU A 141 -10.51 12.32 -7.35
C LEU A 141 -10.84 13.75 -7.78
N GLN A 142 -11.96 13.96 -8.48
CA GLN A 142 -12.43 15.32 -8.87
C GLN A 142 -12.74 16.23 -7.67
N ALA A 143 -12.99 15.66 -6.49
CA ALA A 143 -13.28 16.41 -5.27
C ALA A 143 -12.02 17.04 -4.61
N PHE A 144 -10.83 16.63 -5.04
CA PHE A 144 -9.56 17.11 -4.46
C PHE A 144 -9.00 18.28 -5.27
N ASP A 145 -8.46 19.27 -4.57
CA ASP A 145 -7.85 20.45 -5.19
C ASP A 145 -6.47 20.09 -5.76
N ALA A 146 -5.74 19.20 -5.10
CA ALA A 146 -4.45 18.68 -5.55
C ALA A 146 -4.35 17.17 -5.28
N ILE A 147 -3.64 16.48 -6.17
CA ILE A 147 -3.46 15.02 -6.12
C ILE A 147 -1.99 14.71 -6.36
N PHE A 148 -1.36 14.13 -5.34
CA PHE A 148 0.02 13.69 -5.40
C PHE A 148 0.07 12.20 -5.73
N VAL A 149 0.86 11.87 -6.73
CA VAL A 149 0.98 10.50 -7.26
C VAL A 149 2.43 10.05 -7.26
N PRO A 150 2.70 8.72 -7.23
CA PRO A 150 4.05 8.20 -7.27
C PRO A 150 4.80 8.56 -8.55
N GLY A 151 4.21 8.39 -9.72
CA GLY A 151 4.90 8.56 -10.99
C GLY A 151 3.99 8.85 -12.18
N GLN A 152 4.58 8.83 -13.35
CA GLN A 152 3.94 9.19 -14.62
C GLN A 152 2.76 8.27 -14.96
N LYS A 153 2.86 6.97 -14.66
CA LYS A 153 1.80 5.99 -14.83
C LYS A 153 0.46 6.44 -14.22
N ASP A 154 0.51 6.99 -13.00
CA ASP A 154 -0.69 7.44 -12.31
C ASP A 154 -1.21 8.77 -12.84
N ILE A 155 -0.34 9.65 -13.36
CA ILE A 155 -0.74 10.87 -14.05
C ILE A 155 -1.53 10.52 -15.31
N GLU A 156 -0.97 9.69 -16.18
CA GLU A 156 -1.61 9.31 -17.44
C GLU A 156 -2.97 8.64 -17.21
N ARG A 157 -3.03 7.74 -16.22
CA ARG A 157 -4.28 7.09 -15.82
C ARG A 157 -5.32 8.09 -15.33
N ALA A 158 -4.94 9.05 -14.50
CA ALA A 158 -5.87 10.03 -13.95
C ALA A 158 -6.38 10.98 -15.06
N VAL A 159 -5.48 11.44 -15.94
CA VAL A 159 -5.84 12.27 -17.09
C VAL A 159 -6.78 11.55 -18.05
N ALA A 160 -6.51 10.27 -18.37
CA ALA A 160 -7.39 9.45 -19.19
C ALA A 160 -8.80 9.28 -18.60
N ARG A 161 -8.96 9.57 -17.30
CA ARG A 161 -10.25 9.56 -16.60
C ARG A 161 -10.85 10.94 -16.36
N GLY A 162 -10.33 11.95 -17.05
CA GLY A 162 -10.86 13.32 -17.00
C GLY A 162 -10.44 14.14 -15.80
N ILE A 163 -9.38 13.72 -15.06
CA ILE A 163 -8.79 14.57 -14.02
C ILE A 163 -7.91 15.63 -14.67
N ASP A 164 -8.12 16.89 -14.28
CA ASP A 164 -7.30 18.01 -14.78
C ASP A 164 -5.82 17.79 -14.43
N ARG A 165 -4.95 17.79 -15.47
CA ARG A 165 -3.51 17.58 -15.35
C ARG A 165 -2.86 18.57 -14.37
N ARG A 166 -3.37 19.78 -14.25
CA ARG A 166 -2.85 20.83 -13.36
C ARG A 166 -2.99 20.49 -11.88
N ARG A 167 -3.91 19.59 -11.51
CA ARG A 167 -4.09 19.12 -10.14
C ARG A 167 -3.17 17.95 -9.78
N LEU A 168 -2.43 17.41 -10.73
CA LEU A 168 -1.64 16.19 -10.58
C LEU A 168 -0.14 16.52 -10.48
N SER A 169 0.51 16.02 -9.43
CA SER A 169 1.95 16.15 -9.22
C SER A 169 2.59 14.80 -8.95
N ALA A 170 3.58 14.39 -9.76
CA ALA A 170 4.40 13.23 -9.50
C ALA A 170 5.50 13.60 -8.50
N VAL A 171 5.48 13.00 -7.32
CA VAL A 171 6.41 13.32 -6.23
C VAL A 171 7.38 12.18 -5.91
N GLY A 172 7.22 11.03 -6.56
CA GLY A 172 7.93 9.80 -6.24
C GLY A 172 7.19 8.96 -5.20
N TYR A 173 7.76 7.80 -4.87
CA TYR A 173 7.09 6.84 -3.99
C TYR A 173 7.61 6.96 -2.56
N VAL A 174 6.89 7.71 -1.74
CA VAL A 174 7.21 8.06 -0.34
C VAL A 174 7.49 6.83 0.53
N LYS A 175 6.69 5.78 0.40
CA LYS A 175 6.86 4.53 1.15
C LYS A 175 8.24 3.91 0.92
N MET A 176 8.69 3.83 -0.33
CA MET A 176 10.00 3.25 -0.65
C MET A 176 11.16 4.13 -0.17
N ASP A 177 11.04 5.45 -0.26
CA ASP A 177 12.05 6.38 0.26
C ASP A 177 12.23 6.21 1.78
N TYR A 178 11.12 6.09 2.51
CA TYR A 178 11.12 5.83 3.96
C TYR A 178 11.78 4.49 4.30
N LEU A 179 11.37 3.42 3.62
CA LEU A 179 11.82 2.05 3.94
C LEU A 179 13.30 1.82 3.62
N ARG A 180 13.88 2.56 2.67
CA ARG A 180 15.32 2.50 2.38
C ARG A 180 16.19 2.98 3.54
N ALA A 181 15.68 3.89 4.36
CA ALA A 181 16.39 4.38 5.54
C ALA A 181 16.31 3.40 6.74
N LEU A 182 15.48 2.37 6.64
CA LEU A 182 15.35 1.36 7.68
C LEU A 182 16.36 0.21 7.49
N PRO A 183 16.71 -0.53 8.55
CA PRO A 183 17.53 -1.74 8.46
C PRO A 183 16.96 -2.74 7.46
N ALA A 184 17.81 -3.67 6.99
CA ALA A 184 17.36 -4.80 6.15
C ALA A 184 16.19 -5.56 6.78
N GLY A 185 15.40 -6.25 5.96
CA GLY A 185 14.33 -7.11 6.44
C GLY A 185 14.84 -8.22 7.36
N PRO A 186 13.99 -8.80 8.22
CA PRO A 186 14.41 -9.85 9.14
C PRO A 186 14.86 -11.10 8.38
N GLN A 187 15.87 -11.77 8.88
CA GLN A 187 16.20 -13.14 8.47
C GLN A 187 15.13 -14.07 9.07
N LEU A 188 14.40 -14.78 8.21
CA LEU A 188 13.25 -15.60 8.61
C LEU A 188 13.60 -17.12 8.65
N PHE A 189 14.66 -17.50 7.98
CA PHE A 189 15.11 -18.89 7.88
C PHE A 189 16.61 -18.98 8.15
N ASP A 190 17.01 -20.00 8.89
CA ASP A 190 18.42 -20.26 9.26
C ASP A 190 19.15 -21.11 8.19
N ASN A 191 18.63 -21.13 6.97
CA ASN A 191 19.22 -21.84 5.83
C ASN A 191 19.46 -20.89 4.66
N HIS A 192 20.26 -21.35 3.67
CA HIS A 192 20.65 -20.56 2.50
C HIS A 192 19.75 -20.77 1.27
N ARG A 193 18.56 -21.35 1.43
CA ARG A 193 17.64 -21.55 0.31
C ARG A 193 17.00 -20.22 -0.09
N PRO A 194 16.81 -19.97 -1.39
CA PRO A 194 16.06 -18.81 -1.84
C PRO A 194 14.65 -18.80 -1.23
N THR A 195 14.22 -17.62 -0.84
CA THR A 195 12.93 -17.39 -0.17
C THR A 195 11.93 -16.80 -1.16
N ILE A 196 10.81 -17.48 -1.32
CA ILE A 196 9.70 -17.09 -2.17
C ILE A 196 8.63 -16.39 -1.31
N LEU A 197 8.24 -15.16 -1.67
CA LEU A 197 7.09 -14.47 -1.08
C LEU A 197 5.85 -14.77 -1.90
N TYR A 198 4.93 -15.58 -1.39
CA TYR A 198 3.63 -15.79 -2.00
C TYR A 198 2.60 -14.85 -1.38
N ASN A 199 2.15 -13.87 -2.19
CA ASN A 199 1.28 -12.78 -1.76
C ASN A 199 0.02 -12.70 -2.64
N PRO A 200 -0.97 -13.60 -2.46
CA PRO A 200 -2.22 -13.54 -3.22
C PRO A 200 -3.06 -12.31 -2.85
N HIS A 201 -3.79 -11.80 -3.85
CA HIS A 201 -4.68 -10.65 -3.72
C HIS A 201 -5.93 -10.98 -2.87
N PHE A 202 -6.63 -9.96 -2.37
CA PHE A 202 -7.84 -10.15 -1.54
C PHE A 202 -9.14 -10.29 -2.35
N ASP A 203 -9.16 -9.88 -3.61
CA ASP A 203 -10.35 -9.96 -4.47
C ASP A 203 -10.42 -11.35 -5.11
N PRO A 204 -11.43 -12.19 -4.76
CA PRO A 204 -11.47 -13.57 -5.24
C PRO A 204 -11.45 -13.70 -6.78
N ALA A 205 -11.96 -12.72 -7.50
CA ALA A 205 -11.98 -12.71 -8.97
C ALA A 205 -10.60 -12.47 -9.61
N LEU A 206 -9.60 -12.11 -8.81
CA LEU A 206 -8.24 -11.77 -9.25
C LEU A 206 -7.17 -12.57 -8.52
N SER A 207 -7.58 -13.34 -7.52
CA SER A 207 -6.70 -13.93 -6.53
C SER A 207 -6.49 -15.42 -6.75
N SER A 208 -5.26 -15.87 -6.58
CA SER A 208 -4.92 -17.29 -6.50
C SER A 208 -5.21 -17.89 -5.10
N ILE A 209 -5.88 -17.16 -4.20
CA ILE A 209 -6.17 -17.62 -2.84
C ILE A 209 -6.97 -18.93 -2.84
N GLY A 210 -7.85 -19.13 -3.84
CA GLY A 210 -8.66 -20.33 -3.98
C GLY A 210 -7.86 -21.62 -4.18
N ILE A 211 -6.64 -21.52 -4.73
CA ILE A 211 -5.72 -22.64 -4.94
C ILE A 211 -4.46 -22.53 -4.07
N ALA A 212 -4.45 -21.62 -3.08
CA ALA A 212 -3.26 -21.36 -2.29
C ALA A 212 -2.82 -22.55 -1.45
N ARG A 213 -3.75 -23.39 -0.97
CA ARG A 213 -3.42 -24.63 -0.25
C ARG A 213 -2.63 -25.60 -1.15
N ASP A 214 -3.02 -25.72 -2.42
CA ASP A 214 -2.33 -26.58 -3.39
C ASP A 214 -0.95 -26.01 -3.71
N VAL A 215 -0.82 -24.69 -3.90
CA VAL A 215 0.47 -24.01 -4.07
C VAL A 215 1.39 -24.29 -2.87
N ILE A 216 0.90 -24.10 -1.63
CA ILE A 216 1.67 -24.35 -0.41
C ILE A 216 2.09 -25.84 -0.33
N ALA A 217 1.21 -26.77 -0.73
CA ALA A 217 1.51 -28.20 -0.75
C ALA A 217 2.70 -28.49 -1.67
N ARG A 218 2.77 -27.88 -2.87
CA ARG A 218 3.95 -28.02 -3.76
C ARG A 218 5.24 -27.56 -3.09
N PHE A 219 5.20 -26.45 -2.34
CA PHE A 219 6.38 -26.01 -1.60
C PHE A 219 6.74 -26.93 -0.44
N ARG A 220 5.78 -27.60 0.17
CA ARG A 220 6.02 -28.59 1.23
C ARG A 220 6.75 -29.85 0.72
N GLU A 221 6.49 -30.27 -0.50
CA GLU A 221 7.04 -31.48 -1.15
C GLU A 221 8.51 -31.34 -1.60
N GLN A 222 9.06 -30.12 -1.60
CA GLN A 222 10.41 -29.84 -2.07
C GLN A 222 11.29 -29.22 -0.97
N ARG A 223 12.63 -29.16 -1.20
CA ARG A 223 13.63 -28.60 -0.28
C ARG A 223 14.53 -27.55 -0.93
N ARG A 224 14.22 -27.10 -2.14
CA ARG A 224 15.02 -26.10 -2.88
C ARG A 224 14.71 -24.67 -2.45
N TYR A 225 13.50 -24.38 -2.02
CA TYR A 225 12.98 -23.05 -1.71
C TYR A 225 12.34 -23.00 -0.33
N ASN A 226 12.46 -21.85 0.33
CA ASN A 226 11.61 -21.47 1.45
C ASN A 226 10.39 -20.73 0.92
N LEU A 227 9.28 -20.77 1.66
CA LEU A 227 8.05 -20.04 1.34
C LEU A 227 7.63 -19.14 2.49
N ILE A 228 7.29 -17.90 2.17
CA ILE A 228 6.52 -17.00 3.02
C ILE A 228 5.14 -16.85 2.37
N PHE A 229 4.12 -17.47 2.96
CA PHE A 229 2.74 -17.22 2.58
C PHE A 229 2.23 -16.03 3.38
N ALA A 230 2.11 -14.90 2.72
CA ALA A 230 1.71 -13.62 3.31
C ALA A 230 0.69 -12.94 2.38
N PRO A 231 -0.59 -13.35 2.42
CA PRO A 231 -1.63 -12.84 1.55
C PRO A 231 -1.91 -11.36 1.84
N HIS A 232 -2.60 -10.71 0.90
CA HIS A 232 -3.04 -9.33 1.12
C HIS A 232 -3.86 -9.24 2.42
N VAL A 233 -3.59 -8.26 3.26
CA VAL A 233 -4.16 -8.07 4.60
C VAL A 233 -5.69 -8.17 4.70
N ARG A 234 -6.39 -7.89 3.61
CA ARG A 234 -7.84 -8.00 3.53
C ARG A 234 -8.35 -9.38 3.13
N ALA A 235 -7.47 -10.28 2.70
CA ALA A 235 -7.87 -11.61 2.21
C ALA A 235 -8.55 -12.43 3.30
N PHE A 236 -8.07 -12.30 4.54
CA PHE A 236 -8.54 -13.04 5.69
C PHE A 236 -9.14 -12.16 6.81
N GLU A 237 -9.58 -10.96 6.46
CA GLU A 237 -10.15 -9.98 7.41
C GLU A 237 -11.39 -10.54 8.15
N ASN A 238 -12.16 -11.44 7.52
CA ASN A 238 -13.41 -11.97 8.04
C ASN A 238 -13.33 -13.46 8.43
N LEU A 239 -12.15 -14.07 8.47
CA LEU A 239 -12.01 -15.45 8.94
C LEU A 239 -12.24 -15.54 10.44
N ASP A 240 -13.00 -16.55 10.87
CA ASP A 240 -13.07 -16.94 12.27
C ASP A 240 -11.75 -17.58 12.76
N GLU A 241 -11.66 -17.81 14.07
CA GLU A 241 -10.45 -18.36 14.68
C GLU A 241 -10.13 -19.79 14.22
N ALA A 242 -11.16 -20.62 13.99
CA ALA A 242 -10.97 -22.01 13.57
C ALA A 242 -10.40 -22.07 12.15
N ALA A 243 -11.03 -21.35 11.21
CA ALA A 243 -10.54 -21.26 9.84
C ALA A 243 -9.14 -20.60 9.76
N ARG A 244 -8.85 -19.65 10.65
CA ARG A 244 -7.51 -19.05 10.75
C ARG A 244 -6.47 -20.05 11.24
N ALA A 245 -6.80 -20.88 12.25
CA ALA A 245 -5.92 -21.90 12.77
C ALA A 245 -5.54 -22.92 11.69
N GLU A 246 -6.51 -23.37 10.86
CA GLU A 246 -6.24 -24.28 9.75
C GLU A 246 -5.21 -23.74 8.75
N TRP A 247 -5.20 -22.42 8.49
CA TRP A 247 -4.18 -21.83 7.63
C TRP A 247 -2.81 -21.81 8.29
N LEU A 248 -2.76 -21.50 9.61
CA LEU A 248 -1.51 -21.46 10.36
C LEU A 248 -0.85 -22.84 10.48
N GLU A 249 -1.64 -23.93 10.49
CA GLU A 249 -1.15 -25.32 10.47
C GLU A 249 -0.40 -25.70 9.17
N LEU A 250 -0.53 -24.91 8.11
CA LEU A 250 0.23 -25.12 6.88
C LEU A 250 1.71 -24.72 7.03
N ALA A 251 2.09 -24.02 8.10
CA ALA A 251 3.47 -23.67 8.37
C ALA A 251 4.36 -24.92 8.57
N VAL A 252 5.61 -24.83 8.13
CA VAL A 252 6.64 -25.88 8.31
C VAL A 252 7.89 -25.21 8.85
N ALA A 253 8.30 -25.63 10.04
CA ALA A 253 9.49 -25.07 10.70
C ALA A 253 10.73 -25.12 9.78
N GLY A 254 11.42 -24.00 9.63
CA GLY A 254 12.60 -23.86 8.79
C GLY A 254 12.35 -23.93 7.27
N GLN A 255 11.08 -23.91 6.81
CA GLN A 255 10.77 -23.97 5.38
C GLN A 255 9.58 -23.10 4.96
N ILE A 256 8.48 -23.11 5.72
CA ILE A 256 7.25 -22.38 5.35
C ILE A 256 6.79 -21.51 6.53
N VAL A 257 6.72 -20.21 6.31
CA VAL A 257 6.10 -19.25 7.20
C VAL A 257 4.71 -18.92 6.65
N VAL A 258 3.69 -18.94 7.52
CA VAL A 258 2.33 -18.48 7.22
C VAL A 258 2.03 -17.30 8.12
N ASP A 259 1.73 -16.14 7.53
CA ASP A 259 1.39 -14.92 8.25
C ASP A 259 0.10 -14.31 7.69
N LEU A 260 -0.91 -14.15 8.54
CA LEU A 260 -2.23 -13.70 8.14
C LEU A 260 -2.58 -12.29 8.65
N ASP A 261 -1.84 -11.73 9.63
CA ASP A 261 -2.23 -10.46 10.24
C ASP A 261 -1.11 -9.69 10.98
N SER A 262 0.15 -10.12 10.90
CA SER A 262 1.23 -9.41 11.59
C SER A 262 1.56 -8.06 10.91
N PRO A 263 2.23 -7.14 11.63
CA PRO A 263 2.72 -5.89 11.06
C PRO A 263 3.67 -6.07 9.85
N ARG A 264 4.30 -7.23 9.70
CA ARG A 264 5.21 -7.55 8.58
C ARG A 264 4.51 -7.56 7.22
N LEU A 265 3.19 -7.73 7.19
CA LEU A 265 2.38 -7.61 5.98
C LEU A 265 2.32 -6.17 5.44
N PHE A 266 2.57 -5.16 6.29
CA PHE A 266 2.48 -3.73 5.93
C PHE A 266 3.83 -3.05 5.82
N ASP A 267 4.82 -3.46 6.64
CA ASP A 267 6.11 -2.80 6.77
C ASP A 267 7.14 -3.24 5.72
N MET A 268 6.70 -4.07 4.78
CA MET A 268 7.51 -4.67 3.71
C MET A 268 8.68 -5.54 4.21
N SER A 269 8.65 -6.03 5.45
CA SER A 269 9.66 -6.97 5.94
C SER A 269 9.80 -8.17 5.02
N TYR A 270 8.69 -8.79 4.62
CA TYR A 270 8.69 -9.93 3.70
C TYR A 270 9.18 -9.57 2.31
N THR A 271 8.69 -8.46 1.75
CA THR A 271 9.12 -7.97 0.42
C THR A 271 10.63 -7.70 0.38
N ARG A 272 11.22 -7.21 1.49
CA ARG A 272 12.66 -6.96 1.59
C ARG A 272 13.50 -8.22 1.82
N SER A 273 12.92 -9.25 2.44
CA SER A 273 13.61 -10.50 2.79
C SER A 273 13.53 -11.57 1.71
N ALA A 274 12.58 -11.47 0.77
CA ALA A 274 12.38 -12.49 -0.26
C ALA A 274 13.30 -12.30 -1.47
N ASP A 275 13.65 -13.41 -2.11
CA ASP A 275 14.45 -13.45 -3.34
C ASP A 275 13.57 -13.45 -4.60
N LEU A 276 12.34 -14.00 -4.51
CA LEU A 276 11.35 -14.03 -5.59
C LEU A 276 9.96 -13.65 -5.04
N TYR A 277 9.22 -12.89 -5.84
CA TYR A 277 7.80 -12.62 -5.63
C TYR A 277 6.94 -13.59 -6.43
N LEU A 278 6.03 -14.28 -5.76
CA LEU A 278 4.97 -15.09 -6.35
C LEU A 278 3.63 -14.45 -5.98
N GLY A 279 2.79 -14.15 -6.94
CA GLY A 279 1.52 -13.52 -6.62
C GLY A 279 0.59 -13.38 -7.79
N ASP A 280 -0.30 -12.40 -7.62
CA ASP A 280 -1.34 -12.09 -8.58
C ASP A 280 -1.15 -10.65 -9.11
N MET A 281 -2.26 -10.00 -9.45
CA MET A 281 -2.28 -8.60 -9.86
C MET A 281 -2.31 -7.68 -8.62
N SER A 282 -1.14 -7.30 -8.10
CA SER A 282 -0.99 -6.50 -6.89
C SER A 282 -0.04 -5.31 -7.09
N SER A 283 -0.27 -4.23 -6.33
CA SER A 283 0.68 -3.10 -6.26
C SER A 283 2.00 -3.48 -5.58
N GLN A 284 2.03 -4.54 -4.78
CA GLN A 284 3.25 -5.05 -4.14
C GLN A 284 4.29 -5.56 -5.15
N LEU A 285 3.87 -5.95 -6.36
CA LEU A 285 4.78 -6.25 -7.46
C LEU A 285 5.79 -5.11 -7.68
N TYR A 286 5.30 -3.88 -7.89
CA TYR A 286 6.18 -2.73 -8.16
C TYR A 286 7.07 -2.39 -6.97
N GLU A 287 6.57 -2.57 -5.75
CA GLU A 287 7.34 -2.42 -4.53
C GLU A 287 8.45 -3.48 -4.42
N PHE A 288 8.17 -4.71 -4.84
CA PHE A 288 9.15 -5.80 -4.85
C PHE A 288 10.26 -5.56 -5.88
N ILE A 289 9.90 -5.24 -7.14
CA ILE A 289 10.85 -5.01 -8.23
C ILE A 289 11.48 -3.61 -8.22
N ALA A 290 11.21 -2.77 -7.20
CA ALA A 290 11.95 -1.52 -7.00
C ALA A 290 13.46 -1.73 -6.94
N ARG A 291 13.88 -2.94 -6.57
CA ARG A 291 15.17 -3.57 -6.90
C ARG A 291 14.83 -4.75 -7.81
N PRO A 292 15.25 -4.77 -9.07
CA PRO A 292 14.93 -5.86 -10.00
C PRO A 292 15.26 -7.23 -9.40
N ARG A 293 14.29 -8.12 -9.39
CA ARG A 293 14.36 -9.48 -8.80
C ARG A 293 13.41 -10.42 -9.56
N PRO A 294 13.63 -11.73 -9.49
CA PRO A 294 12.74 -12.72 -10.10
C PRO A 294 11.28 -12.56 -9.62
N VAL A 295 10.34 -12.69 -10.57
CA VAL A 295 8.90 -12.59 -10.30
C VAL A 295 8.19 -13.73 -11.02
N ALA A 296 7.22 -14.34 -10.36
CA ALA A 296 6.28 -15.27 -10.95
C ALA A 296 4.84 -14.92 -10.56
N PHE A 297 3.90 -15.25 -11.42
CA PHE A 297 2.46 -15.04 -11.21
C PHE A 297 1.70 -16.35 -11.31
N VAL A 298 0.51 -16.40 -10.69
CA VAL A 298 -0.36 -17.57 -10.71
C VAL A 298 -1.64 -17.24 -11.47
N ASN A 299 -1.82 -17.80 -12.65
CA ASN A 299 -3.05 -17.68 -13.44
C ASN A 299 -4.11 -18.69 -12.95
N ALA A 300 -4.67 -18.42 -11.77
CA ALA A 300 -5.65 -19.30 -11.13
C ALA A 300 -7.02 -19.32 -11.81
N HIS A 301 -7.27 -18.43 -12.76
CA HIS A 301 -8.57 -18.25 -13.42
C HIS A 301 -8.52 -18.48 -14.94
N ASP A 302 -7.40 -19.01 -15.44
CA ASP A 302 -7.15 -19.27 -16.85
C ASP A 302 -7.50 -18.06 -17.76
N VAL A 303 -7.06 -16.87 -17.33
CA VAL A 303 -7.34 -15.63 -18.08
C VAL A 303 -6.38 -15.46 -19.25
N SER A 304 -6.90 -14.98 -20.38
CA SER A 304 -6.08 -14.48 -21.48
C SER A 304 -5.49 -13.12 -21.08
N TRP A 305 -4.25 -13.11 -20.63
CA TRP A 305 -3.64 -11.94 -19.99
C TRP A 305 -2.73 -11.12 -20.89
N GLN A 306 -2.21 -11.71 -21.98
CA GLN A 306 -1.14 -11.15 -22.79
C GLN A 306 -1.46 -9.77 -23.35
N ASP A 307 -2.66 -9.59 -23.91
CA ASP A 307 -3.11 -8.33 -24.50
C ASP A 307 -4.03 -7.53 -23.57
N ASN A 308 -4.13 -7.92 -22.28
CA ASN A 308 -5.01 -7.29 -21.34
C ASN A 308 -4.26 -6.28 -20.44
N PRO A 309 -4.52 -4.95 -20.60
CA PRO A 309 -3.82 -3.92 -19.82
C PRO A 309 -3.94 -4.06 -18.30
N ARG A 310 -4.95 -4.81 -17.82
CA ARG A 310 -5.12 -5.08 -16.39
C ARG A 310 -4.03 -5.98 -15.84
N TYR A 311 -3.40 -6.79 -16.70
CA TYR A 311 -2.34 -7.74 -16.37
C TYR A 311 -0.97 -7.28 -16.90
N ALA A 312 -0.80 -5.99 -17.20
CA ALA A 312 0.46 -5.46 -17.71
C ALA A 312 1.67 -5.83 -16.84
N GLY A 313 1.49 -5.91 -15.52
CA GLY A 313 2.53 -6.35 -14.59
C GLY A 313 3.00 -7.80 -14.81
N TRP A 314 2.19 -8.66 -15.42
CA TRP A 314 2.57 -10.07 -15.67
C TRP A 314 3.65 -10.23 -16.75
N HIS A 315 3.85 -9.22 -17.59
CA HIS A 315 4.99 -9.16 -18.53
C HIS A 315 6.34 -8.92 -17.84
N LEU A 316 6.35 -8.69 -16.53
CA LEU A 316 7.57 -8.44 -15.74
C LEU A 316 8.16 -9.71 -15.09
N GLY A 317 7.58 -10.89 -15.40
CA GLY A 317 8.02 -12.18 -14.86
C GLY A 317 7.36 -13.36 -15.57
N GLU A 318 7.47 -14.53 -14.97
CA GLU A 318 6.92 -15.79 -15.48
C GLU A 318 5.48 -16.00 -15.00
N VAL A 319 4.65 -16.70 -15.77
CA VAL A 319 3.26 -16.99 -15.41
C VAL A 319 3.07 -18.50 -15.32
N ALA A 320 2.67 -18.97 -14.14
CA ALA A 320 2.22 -20.34 -13.93
C ALA A 320 0.76 -20.51 -14.34
N SER A 321 0.43 -21.57 -15.03
CA SER A 321 -0.93 -21.90 -15.48
C SER A 321 -1.84 -22.41 -14.35
N GLY A 322 -1.30 -22.67 -13.16
CA GLY A 322 -2.00 -23.16 -11.99
C GLY A 322 -1.02 -23.65 -10.93
N ALA A 323 -1.52 -24.30 -9.87
CA ALA A 323 -0.69 -24.76 -8.76
C ALA A 323 0.38 -25.78 -9.19
N GLU A 324 0.06 -26.62 -10.18
CA GLU A 324 0.96 -27.67 -10.70
C GLU A 324 2.21 -27.08 -11.37
N ASP A 325 2.09 -25.94 -12.05
CA ASP A 325 3.17 -25.27 -12.78
C ASP A 325 3.98 -24.28 -11.92
N VAL A 326 3.57 -24.03 -10.67
CA VAL A 326 4.17 -22.97 -9.84
C VAL A 326 5.67 -23.16 -9.63
N LEU A 327 6.13 -24.36 -9.31
CA LEU A 327 7.56 -24.60 -9.06
C LEU A 327 8.38 -24.45 -10.35
N ALA A 328 7.85 -24.92 -11.48
CA ALA A 328 8.50 -24.73 -12.77
C ALA A 328 8.54 -23.25 -13.19
N ALA A 329 7.48 -22.46 -12.92
CA ALA A 329 7.47 -21.03 -13.15
C ALA A 329 8.47 -20.30 -12.24
N VAL A 330 8.62 -20.72 -10.99
CA VAL A 330 9.65 -20.18 -10.07
C VAL A 330 11.06 -20.49 -10.61
N ASP A 331 11.32 -21.69 -11.09
CA ASP A 331 12.60 -22.08 -11.69
C ASP A 331 12.90 -21.20 -12.91
N ARG A 332 11.95 -21.08 -13.84
CA ARG A 332 12.07 -20.20 -15.03
C ARG A 332 12.30 -18.74 -14.64
N ALA A 333 11.62 -18.25 -13.60
CA ALA A 333 11.77 -16.88 -13.16
C ALA A 333 13.18 -16.57 -12.64
N PHE A 334 13.83 -17.51 -11.93
CA PHE A 334 15.24 -17.36 -11.55
C PHE A 334 16.16 -17.41 -12.76
N GLU A 335 15.96 -18.38 -13.67
CA GLU A 335 16.79 -18.59 -14.85
C GLU A 335 16.75 -17.37 -15.79
N ARG A 336 15.55 -16.88 -16.09
CA ARG A 336 15.33 -15.81 -17.08
C ARG A 336 15.35 -14.39 -16.51
N HIS A 337 15.52 -14.23 -15.18
CA HIS A 337 15.57 -12.90 -14.58
C HIS A 337 16.59 -11.95 -15.21
N PRO A 338 17.79 -12.36 -15.64
CA PRO A 338 18.73 -11.45 -16.32
C PRO A 338 18.12 -10.75 -17.53
N GLU A 339 17.19 -11.39 -18.26
CA GLU A 339 16.48 -10.82 -19.42
C GLU A 339 15.44 -9.77 -19.00
N MET A 340 14.94 -9.84 -17.75
CA MET A 340 13.87 -8.99 -17.21
C MET A 340 14.37 -7.73 -16.52
N VAL A 341 15.64 -7.65 -16.15
CA VAL A 341 16.20 -6.56 -15.30
C VAL A 341 15.90 -5.18 -15.90
N GLN A 342 16.14 -4.98 -17.19
CA GLN A 342 15.92 -3.70 -17.85
C GLN A 342 14.42 -3.35 -17.90
N THR A 343 13.58 -4.29 -18.30
CA THR A 343 12.11 -4.11 -18.39
C THR A 343 11.51 -3.79 -17.02
N GLN A 344 11.96 -4.47 -15.96
CA GLN A 344 11.53 -4.19 -14.59
C GLN A 344 11.97 -2.79 -14.13
N ALA A 345 13.21 -2.38 -14.43
CA ALA A 345 13.72 -1.06 -14.09
C ALA A 345 12.91 0.06 -14.77
N GLU A 346 12.58 -0.11 -16.05
CA GLU A 346 11.74 0.83 -16.81
C GLU A 346 10.32 0.91 -16.25
N ALA A 347 9.71 -0.23 -15.93
CA ALA A 347 8.39 -0.29 -15.33
C ALA A 347 8.35 0.41 -13.95
N VAL A 348 9.39 0.25 -13.14
CA VAL A 348 9.55 0.95 -11.86
C VAL A 348 9.73 2.45 -12.06
N ALA A 349 10.56 2.87 -13.01
CA ALA A 349 10.76 4.28 -13.32
C ALA A 349 9.46 4.95 -13.78
N PHE A 350 8.68 4.28 -14.61
CA PHE A 350 7.37 4.76 -15.06
C PHE A 350 6.35 4.81 -13.90
N ALA A 351 6.34 3.78 -13.02
CA ALA A 351 5.40 3.71 -11.91
C ALA A 351 5.72 4.70 -10.78
N PHE A 352 7.00 4.93 -10.48
CA PHE A 352 7.43 5.70 -9.31
C PHE A 352 8.18 7.01 -9.63
N GLY A 353 8.61 7.20 -10.85
CA GLY A 353 9.35 8.40 -11.27
C GLY A 353 10.69 8.60 -10.54
N GLY A 354 11.02 7.74 -9.60
CA GLY A 354 12.15 7.83 -8.70
C GLY A 354 11.71 8.03 -7.25
N PHE A 355 12.16 7.13 -6.38
CA PHE A 355 11.78 7.18 -4.95
C PHE A 355 12.82 7.83 -4.05
N ASN A 356 14.08 7.99 -4.49
CA ASN A 356 15.10 8.67 -3.71
C ASN A 356 14.73 10.15 -3.46
N GLY A 357 14.61 10.54 -2.19
CA GLY A 357 14.21 11.89 -1.80
C GLY A 357 12.73 12.22 -2.07
N ALA A 358 11.88 11.21 -2.29
CA ALA A 358 10.45 11.39 -2.53
C ALA A 358 9.75 12.08 -1.35
N ILE A 359 10.12 11.75 -0.11
CA ILE A 359 9.57 12.39 1.09
C ILE A 359 9.80 13.90 1.03
N ARG A 360 11.03 14.32 0.73
CA ARG A 360 11.39 15.74 0.69
C ARG A 360 10.72 16.47 -0.46
N ARG A 361 10.72 15.86 -1.67
CA ARG A 361 9.98 16.43 -2.82
C ARG A 361 8.51 16.60 -2.53
N ALA A 362 7.86 15.58 -1.98
CA ALA A 362 6.45 15.61 -1.62
C ALA A 362 6.15 16.69 -0.58
N SER A 363 7.02 16.89 0.41
CA SER A 363 6.87 17.92 1.45
C SER A 363 6.95 19.33 0.85
N HIS A 364 7.96 19.60 0.01
CA HIS A 364 8.11 20.90 -0.65
C HIS A 364 6.94 21.17 -1.58
N GLN A 365 6.63 20.23 -2.48
CA GLN A 365 5.53 20.38 -3.43
C GLN A 365 4.18 20.60 -2.74
N LEU A 366 3.96 19.98 -1.57
CA LEU A 366 2.74 20.19 -0.78
C LEU A 366 2.64 21.62 -0.29
N LEU A 367 3.72 22.19 0.27
CA LEU A 367 3.71 23.58 0.73
C LEU A 367 3.51 24.56 -0.44
N ASP A 368 4.25 24.39 -1.54
CA ASP A 368 4.12 25.24 -2.73
C ASP A 368 2.68 25.21 -3.28
N THR A 369 2.10 24.00 -3.35
CA THR A 369 0.72 23.82 -3.80
C THR A 369 -0.27 24.52 -2.87
N LEU A 370 -0.12 24.36 -1.54
CA LEU A 370 -1.03 24.98 -0.58
C LEU A 370 -0.90 26.52 -0.52
N GLN A 371 0.25 27.07 -0.89
CA GLN A 371 0.44 28.53 -1.01
C GLN A 371 -0.17 29.10 -2.27
N SER A 372 -0.35 28.27 -3.31
CA SER A 372 -0.94 28.67 -4.60
C SER A 372 -2.45 28.46 -4.68
N LEU A 373 -3.06 27.66 -3.78
CA LEU A 373 -4.51 27.42 -3.65
C LEU A 373 -5.17 28.50 -2.75
#